data_81d4f308bf6e6fc4aa19956122c20eb8
#
_entry.id   81d4f308bf6e6fc4aa19956122c20eb8
#
_cell.length_a   1.000
_cell.length_b   1.000
_cell.length_c   1.000
_cell.angle_alpha   90.00
_cell.angle_beta   90.00
_cell.angle_gamma   90.00
#
_symmetry.space_group_name_H-M   'P 1'
#
loop_
_entity.id
_entity.type
_entity.pdbx_description
1 polymer ?
#
loop_
_entity_poly.entity_id
_entity_poly.type
_entity_poly.pdbx_seq_one_letter_code
_entity_poly.pdbx_strand_id
1 'polypeptide(L)'
;MENNGSNSFGRRNFLKGLSVGAASIPLFGCSRKSDGEKLGAMTMRTNPKTGEKVSILGFGCMRWPSVDGRSAREAGGEIDQQAVNELVDCAIANGVNYFDTSPVYCQGRSEHVTGIALSRHPREKYFIATKLSNFAKSTWTKEASIAMYRNSMKELKTDYIDYMLLHGVGMGEDGMEAFKNRNLEIGVLELLLEEGRAGRIRNLGFSYHGDIKVFDYLLSKHDVYKWDFVQIQLNYLDWTHAKQIMAFNTNAEYLYGELEKRKIPVVIMEPLLGGRLSSIPHTIVPEFKQREPDRSVASWAFRFAGSFPYVLTVLSGMVKMEHLQDNLKTYSPLKMLTREEFDFLERTADEMMKFNTIPCNDCKYCMPCPYSLDIPAILLHYNKCINERTAPESNVDENYLKARRAFLVGYDRSVPKLRQASQCTGCDQCRPHCPQGI
;
A
#
# COMPACT_ATOMS: atom_id res chain seq x y z
N MET A 1 4.44 0.20 -75.11
CA MET A 1 3.17 0.25 -74.43
C MET A 1 3.38 -0.48 -73.13
N GLU A 2 3.50 0.27 -72.12
CA GLU A 2 3.51 -0.01 -70.71
C GLU A 2 4.22 -1.25 -70.12
N ASN A 3 5.37 -0.95 -69.54
CA ASN A 3 6.18 -1.84 -68.73
C ASN A 3 5.90 -1.53 -67.23
N ASN A 4 5.37 -2.49 -66.52
CA ASN A 4 5.29 -2.45 -65.06
C ASN A 4 6.49 -3.21 -64.45
N GLY A 5 7.43 -2.49 -63.86
CA GLY A 5 8.54 -3.01 -63.14
C GLY A 5 8.21 -3.22 -61.66
N SER A 6 8.20 -4.47 -61.17
CA SER A 6 8.10 -4.85 -59.79
C SER A 6 9.48 -4.85 -59.11
N ASN A 7 9.71 -3.94 -58.16
CA ASN A 7 10.90 -3.96 -57.32
C ASN A 7 10.74 -4.95 -56.14
N SER A 8 11.45 -6.07 -56.23
CA SER A 8 11.64 -7.01 -55.15
C SER A 8 12.79 -6.56 -54.22
N PHE A 9 12.49 -6.21 -52.98
CA PHE A 9 13.49 -5.96 -51.94
C PHE A 9 14.12 -7.28 -51.49
N GLY A 10 15.37 -7.52 -51.87
CA GLY A 10 16.12 -8.71 -51.53
C GLY A 10 16.64 -8.70 -50.09
N ARG A 11 16.50 -9.83 -49.40
CA ARG A 11 16.94 -10.15 -48.03
C ARG A 11 18.49 -10.15 -47.80
N ARG A 12 19.30 -9.58 -48.66
CA ARG A 12 20.77 -9.68 -48.60
C ARG A 12 21.54 -8.45 -48.09
N ASN A 13 20.90 -7.35 -47.77
CA ASN A 13 21.57 -6.14 -47.28
C ASN A 13 21.43 -5.84 -45.79
N PHE A 14 21.00 -6.81 -44.95
CA PHE A 14 20.83 -6.62 -43.50
C PHE A 14 22.03 -7.04 -42.64
N LEU A 15 23.12 -7.51 -43.25
CA LEU A 15 24.28 -8.09 -42.53
C LEU A 15 25.62 -7.39 -42.77
N LYS A 16 25.67 -6.07 -42.92
CA LYS A 16 26.94 -5.34 -42.88
C LYS A 16 26.78 -4.04 -42.11
N GLY A 17 26.95 -4.11 -40.79
CA GLY A 17 26.89 -2.95 -39.91
C GLY A 17 26.97 -3.29 -38.42
N LEU A 18 27.80 -4.31 -38.07
CA LEU A 18 28.21 -4.53 -36.67
C LEU A 18 29.48 -3.71 -36.41
N SER A 19 29.33 -2.45 -36.03
CA SER A 19 30.36 -1.69 -35.32
C SER A 19 29.92 -1.61 -33.83
N VAL A 20 30.86 -1.99 -32.99
CA VAL A 20 30.80 -1.98 -31.53
C VAL A 20 30.39 -0.59 -31.05
N GLY A 21 29.17 -0.45 -30.59
CA GLY A 21 28.66 0.71 -29.89
C GLY A 21 28.07 0.23 -28.58
N ALA A 22 28.52 0.82 -27.47
CA ALA A 22 27.98 0.58 -26.15
C ALA A 22 26.45 0.62 -26.19
N ALA A 23 25.81 -0.47 -25.74
CA ALA A 23 24.35 -0.56 -25.66
C ALA A 23 23.86 0.45 -24.61
N SER A 24 23.50 1.65 -25.05
CA SER A 24 22.62 2.52 -24.32
C SER A 24 21.23 1.88 -24.37
N ILE A 25 20.82 1.29 -23.25
CA ILE A 25 19.45 0.86 -23.00
C ILE A 25 18.56 2.09 -23.28
N PRO A 26 17.56 2.01 -24.16
CA PRO A 26 16.62 3.12 -24.33
C PRO A 26 15.85 3.24 -23.01
N LEU A 27 16.13 4.29 -22.25
CA LEU A 27 15.30 4.79 -21.17
C LEU A 27 13.95 5.21 -21.77
N PHE A 28 13.02 4.28 -21.91
CA PHE A 28 11.66 4.60 -22.26
C PHE A 28 11.06 5.46 -21.13
N GLY A 29 11.05 6.74 -21.36
CA GLY A 29 10.01 7.69 -21.03
C GLY A 29 9.55 7.86 -19.58
N CYS A 30 10.38 7.64 -18.54
CA CYS A 30 10.15 8.31 -17.27
C CYS A 30 10.86 9.68 -17.30
N SER A 31 10.33 10.60 -18.13
CA SER A 31 10.81 11.97 -18.10
C SER A 31 10.37 12.60 -16.77
N ARG A 32 11.20 13.45 -16.16
CA ARG A 32 10.85 14.34 -15.05
C ARG A 32 9.73 15.35 -15.43
N LYS A 33 8.90 15.00 -16.39
CA LYS A 33 7.79 15.80 -16.92
C LYS A 33 6.51 14.97 -16.77
N SER A 34 5.66 15.33 -15.83
CA SER A 34 4.24 15.06 -15.90
C SER A 34 3.61 16.27 -16.59
N ASP A 35 2.91 16.09 -17.70
CA ASP A 35 2.10 17.10 -18.40
C ASP A 35 2.75 18.49 -18.61
N GLY A 36 4.06 18.53 -18.90
CA GLY A 36 4.79 19.77 -19.16
C GLY A 36 5.39 20.45 -17.92
N GLU A 37 5.04 20.07 -16.71
CA GLU A 37 5.59 20.63 -15.48
C GLU A 37 6.83 19.83 -15.01
N LYS A 38 7.95 20.52 -14.79
CA LYS A 38 9.18 19.90 -14.30
C LYS A 38 9.02 19.58 -12.81
N LEU A 39 9.05 18.30 -12.43
CA LEU A 39 9.05 17.90 -11.02
C LEU A 39 10.23 18.52 -10.27
N GLY A 40 9.96 18.99 -9.05
CA GLY A 40 11.01 19.39 -8.09
C GLY A 40 11.77 18.19 -7.53
N ALA A 41 12.61 18.44 -6.53
CA ALA A 41 13.29 17.36 -5.81
C ALA A 41 12.33 16.63 -4.87
N MET A 42 12.44 15.29 -4.79
CA MET A 42 11.75 14.49 -3.79
C MET A 42 12.05 15.01 -2.37
N THR A 43 11.03 15.22 -1.57
CA THR A 43 11.21 15.56 -0.16
C THR A 43 11.79 14.37 0.60
N MET A 44 12.90 14.61 1.30
CA MET A 44 13.59 13.58 2.09
C MET A 44 13.40 13.83 3.59
N ARG A 45 13.29 12.73 4.34
CA ARG A 45 13.30 12.71 5.80
C ARG A 45 14.60 12.08 6.30
N THR A 46 15.07 12.46 7.47
CA THR A 46 16.30 11.89 8.04
C THR A 46 15.93 10.82 9.05
N ASN A 47 16.43 9.59 8.85
CA ASN A 47 16.37 8.56 9.89
C ASN A 47 17.25 9.00 11.08
N PRO A 48 16.70 9.20 12.28
CA PRO A 48 17.46 9.73 13.41
C PRO A 48 18.54 8.77 13.92
N LYS A 49 18.40 7.46 13.69
CA LYS A 49 19.39 6.44 14.11
C LYS A 49 20.59 6.39 13.17
N THR A 50 20.34 6.38 11.86
CA THR A 50 21.39 6.13 10.85
C THR A 50 21.89 7.41 10.17
N GLY A 51 21.15 8.51 10.26
CA GLY A 51 21.39 9.74 9.51
C GLY A 51 21.05 9.67 8.03
N GLU A 52 20.58 8.53 7.54
CA GLU A 52 20.25 8.29 6.13
C GLU A 52 19.03 9.09 5.70
N LYS A 53 19.02 9.49 4.43
CA LYS A 53 17.90 10.22 3.82
C LYS A 53 16.91 9.24 3.21
N VAL A 54 15.70 9.23 3.75
CA VAL A 54 14.57 8.40 3.29
C VAL A 54 13.57 9.28 2.55
N SER A 55 13.11 8.84 1.38
CA SER A 55 12.06 9.55 0.62
C SER A 55 10.75 9.55 1.40
N ILE A 56 10.08 10.72 1.43
CA ILE A 56 8.76 10.82 2.06
C ILE A 56 7.72 9.95 1.35
N LEU A 57 7.87 9.69 0.06
CA LEU A 57 7.12 8.68 -0.69
C LEU A 57 7.83 7.34 -0.57
N GLY A 58 7.18 6.36 0.07
CA GLY A 58 7.58 4.97 0.08
C GLY A 58 6.75 4.14 -0.90
N PHE A 59 7.38 3.17 -1.55
CA PHE A 59 6.69 2.25 -2.45
C PHE A 59 6.16 1.04 -1.68
N GLY A 60 4.82 0.93 -1.55
CA GLY A 60 4.14 -0.22 -0.96
C GLY A 60 3.99 -1.36 -1.97
N CYS A 61 4.72 -2.45 -1.80
CA CYS A 61 4.78 -3.58 -2.74
C CYS A 61 3.65 -4.62 -2.54
N MET A 62 2.62 -4.27 -1.79
CA MET A 62 1.47 -5.14 -1.52
C MET A 62 0.52 -5.30 -2.73
N ARG A 63 0.62 -4.40 -3.73
CA ARG A 63 -0.31 -4.28 -4.85
C ARG A 63 0.44 -4.18 -6.17
N TRP A 64 1.26 -5.16 -6.49
CA TRP A 64 1.93 -5.21 -7.80
C TRP A 64 0.92 -5.42 -8.94
N PRO A 65 1.17 -4.88 -10.15
CA PRO A 65 0.32 -5.13 -11.31
C PRO A 65 0.35 -6.59 -11.72
N SER A 66 -0.77 -7.08 -12.28
CA SER A 66 -0.85 -8.37 -12.95
C SER A 66 -0.91 -8.18 -14.47
N VAL A 67 -0.70 -9.26 -15.22
CA VAL A 67 -0.68 -9.25 -16.69
C VAL A 67 -1.96 -8.66 -17.29
N ASP A 68 -3.10 -8.77 -16.60
CA ASP A 68 -4.39 -8.19 -17.00
C ASP A 68 -4.62 -6.76 -16.48
N GLY A 69 -3.60 -6.12 -15.89
CA GLY A 69 -3.63 -4.76 -15.37
C GLY A 69 -4.36 -4.59 -14.02
N ARG A 70 -4.80 -5.68 -13.40
CA ARG A 70 -5.37 -5.70 -12.05
C ARG A 70 -4.28 -5.85 -10.98
N SER A 71 -4.67 -5.83 -9.70
CA SER A 71 -3.72 -6.13 -8.63
C SER A 71 -3.41 -7.64 -8.54
N ALA A 72 -2.14 -8.00 -8.43
CA ALA A 72 -1.67 -9.39 -8.25
C ALA A 72 -2.06 -10.04 -6.90
N ARG A 73 -2.88 -9.36 -6.08
CA ARG A 73 -3.45 -9.92 -4.83
C ARG A 73 -4.61 -10.87 -5.08
N GLU A 74 -5.13 -10.91 -6.30
CA GLU A 74 -6.19 -11.84 -6.67
C GLU A 74 -5.62 -13.23 -6.97
N ALA A 75 -6.38 -14.26 -6.59
CA ALA A 75 -6.00 -15.63 -6.86
C ALA A 75 -5.84 -15.86 -8.37
N GLY A 76 -4.73 -16.48 -8.77
CA GLY A 76 -4.44 -16.82 -10.16
C GLY A 76 -3.93 -15.66 -11.04
N GLY A 77 -3.86 -14.41 -10.53
CA GLY A 77 -3.26 -13.31 -11.28
C GLY A 77 -1.74 -13.50 -11.39
N GLU A 78 -1.20 -13.57 -12.61
CA GLU A 78 0.23 -13.52 -12.84
C GLU A 78 0.74 -12.10 -12.68
N ILE A 79 1.87 -11.92 -11.96
CA ILE A 79 2.45 -10.59 -11.79
C ILE A 79 3.17 -10.20 -13.08
N ASP A 80 2.90 -9.01 -13.58
CA ASP A 80 3.61 -8.41 -14.69
C ASP A 80 4.97 -7.87 -14.23
N GLN A 81 6.01 -8.71 -14.32
CA GLN A 81 7.37 -8.33 -13.90
C GLN A 81 7.93 -7.15 -14.71
N GLN A 82 7.53 -6.99 -15.97
CA GLN A 82 7.99 -5.85 -16.77
C GLN A 82 7.37 -4.56 -16.25
N ALA A 83 6.07 -4.53 -15.98
CA ALA A 83 5.41 -3.37 -15.40
C ALA A 83 5.95 -3.04 -13.99
N VAL A 84 6.27 -4.06 -13.18
CA VAL A 84 6.94 -3.88 -11.88
C VAL A 84 8.30 -3.21 -12.07
N ASN A 85 9.12 -3.69 -13.02
CA ASN A 85 10.43 -3.11 -13.30
C ASN A 85 10.33 -1.64 -13.73
N GLU A 86 9.40 -1.32 -14.64
CA GLU A 86 9.17 0.05 -15.13
C GLU A 86 8.74 1.00 -13.99
N LEU A 87 7.86 0.55 -13.11
CA LEU A 87 7.44 1.32 -11.93
C LEU A 87 8.60 1.58 -10.96
N VAL A 88 9.41 0.56 -10.68
CA VAL A 88 10.58 0.67 -9.79
C VAL A 88 11.66 1.58 -10.39
N ASP A 89 11.96 1.41 -11.68
CA ASP A 89 12.93 2.24 -12.40
C ASP A 89 12.53 3.72 -12.35
N CYS A 90 11.25 4.00 -12.63
CA CYS A 90 10.71 5.35 -12.57
C CYS A 90 10.73 5.91 -11.14
N ALA A 91 10.37 5.13 -10.14
CA ALA A 91 10.38 5.55 -8.74
C ALA A 91 11.80 5.94 -8.29
N ILE A 92 12.79 5.08 -8.53
CA ILE A 92 14.19 5.33 -8.15
C ILE A 92 14.77 6.53 -8.91
N ALA A 93 14.49 6.65 -10.22
CA ALA A 93 14.95 7.76 -11.04
C ALA A 93 14.42 9.13 -10.53
N ASN A 94 13.26 9.13 -9.84
CA ASN A 94 12.65 10.33 -9.25
C ASN A 94 12.87 10.46 -7.74
N GLY A 95 13.82 9.70 -7.17
CA GLY A 95 14.28 9.84 -5.80
C GLY A 95 13.49 9.06 -4.75
N VAL A 96 12.58 8.18 -5.13
CA VAL A 96 11.97 7.21 -4.21
C VAL A 96 13.00 6.15 -3.86
N ASN A 97 13.23 5.94 -2.57
CA ASN A 97 14.26 5.00 -2.11
C ASN A 97 13.79 4.04 -1.00
N TYR A 98 12.52 4.01 -0.63
CA TYR A 98 11.99 3.09 0.38
C TYR A 98 10.96 2.16 -0.24
N PHE A 99 11.19 0.85 -0.16
CA PHE A 99 10.33 -0.20 -0.74
C PHE A 99 9.90 -1.17 0.36
N ASP A 100 8.57 -1.22 0.60
CA ASP A 100 7.96 -2.01 1.68
C ASP A 100 7.26 -3.24 1.12
N THR A 101 7.70 -4.42 1.51
CA THR A 101 7.12 -5.71 1.11
C THR A 101 6.83 -6.62 2.31
N SER A 102 6.47 -7.88 2.04
CA SER A 102 6.23 -8.93 3.03
C SER A 102 6.16 -10.29 2.34
N PRO A 103 6.55 -11.39 3.02
CA PRO A 103 6.46 -12.76 2.48
C PRO A 103 5.02 -13.21 2.20
N VAL A 104 3.99 -12.53 2.73
CA VAL A 104 2.57 -12.87 2.46
C VAL A 104 1.92 -11.99 1.39
N TYR A 105 2.59 -10.94 0.91
CA TYR A 105 2.02 -10.05 -0.09
C TYR A 105 1.95 -10.71 -1.47
N CYS A 106 0.92 -10.37 -2.25
CA CYS A 106 0.68 -10.95 -3.57
C CYS A 106 0.72 -12.49 -3.53
N GLN A 107 0.12 -13.10 -2.50
CA GLN A 107 0.10 -14.55 -2.30
C GLN A 107 1.50 -15.18 -2.23
N GLY A 108 2.40 -14.52 -1.52
CA GLY A 108 3.78 -14.98 -1.31
C GLY A 108 4.77 -14.61 -2.42
N ARG A 109 4.36 -13.87 -3.44
CA ARG A 109 5.20 -13.56 -4.62
C ARG A 109 5.85 -12.18 -4.59
N SER A 110 5.41 -11.29 -3.67
CA SER A 110 5.86 -9.89 -3.68
C SER A 110 7.35 -9.74 -3.46
N GLU A 111 7.96 -10.46 -2.51
CA GLU A 111 9.40 -10.37 -2.24
C GLU A 111 10.23 -10.79 -3.45
N HIS A 112 9.83 -11.88 -4.14
CA HIS A 112 10.53 -12.37 -5.33
C HIS A 112 10.56 -11.32 -6.44
N VAL A 113 9.41 -10.78 -6.84
CA VAL A 113 9.34 -9.81 -7.94
C VAL A 113 9.96 -8.47 -7.57
N THR A 114 9.86 -8.06 -6.30
CA THR A 114 10.53 -6.87 -5.75
C THR A 114 12.06 -7.06 -5.80
N GLY A 115 12.56 -8.22 -5.39
CA GLY A 115 13.98 -8.56 -5.44
C GLY A 115 14.54 -8.55 -6.86
N ILE A 116 13.78 -9.06 -7.85
CA ILE A 116 14.16 -8.96 -9.28
C ILE A 116 14.27 -7.50 -9.73
N ALA A 117 13.25 -6.69 -9.42
CA ALA A 117 13.22 -5.29 -9.86
C ALA A 117 14.33 -4.46 -9.20
N LEU A 118 14.51 -4.57 -7.88
CA LEU A 118 15.51 -3.82 -7.13
C LEU A 118 16.94 -4.24 -7.44
N SER A 119 17.22 -5.53 -7.68
CA SER A 119 18.58 -6.02 -8.02
C SER A 119 19.13 -5.48 -9.35
N ARG A 120 18.34 -4.78 -10.14
CA ARG A 120 18.74 -4.03 -11.34
C ARG A 120 19.41 -2.69 -11.03
N HIS A 121 19.33 -2.25 -9.78
CA HIS A 121 19.87 -0.98 -9.29
C HIS A 121 20.98 -1.21 -8.26
N PRO A 122 21.94 -0.29 -8.13
CA PRO A 122 22.92 -0.33 -7.04
C PRO A 122 22.26 -0.39 -5.68
N ARG A 123 22.70 -1.30 -4.79
CA ARG A 123 22.04 -1.62 -3.50
C ARG A 123 21.94 -0.40 -2.56
N GLU A 124 22.87 0.52 -2.66
CA GLU A 124 22.93 1.76 -1.88
C GLU A 124 21.91 2.83 -2.32
N LYS A 125 21.18 2.60 -3.41
CA LYS A 125 20.17 3.53 -3.92
C LYS A 125 18.80 3.37 -3.28
N TYR A 126 18.59 2.28 -2.52
CA TYR A 126 17.28 1.98 -1.96
C TYR A 126 17.37 1.27 -0.61
N PHE A 127 16.30 1.39 0.16
CA PHE A 127 16.06 0.67 1.39
C PHE A 127 14.98 -0.39 1.18
N ILE A 128 15.23 -1.59 1.72
CA ILE A 128 14.27 -2.70 1.73
C ILE A 128 13.64 -2.79 3.12
N ALA A 129 12.30 -2.71 3.15
CA ALA A 129 11.51 -3.05 4.32
C ALA A 129 10.76 -4.36 4.06
N THR A 130 10.89 -5.32 4.97
CA THR A 130 10.07 -6.54 4.98
C THR A 130 9.68 -6.96 6.39
N LYS A 131 8.84 -8.00 6.50
CA LYS A 131 8.13 -8.29 7.74
C LYS A 131 8.21 -9.77 8.08
N LEU A 132 8.30 -10.10 9.37
CA LEU A 132 8.06 -11.46 9.83
C LEU A 132 6.55 -11.70 9.93
N SER A 133 6.01 -12.49 9.02
CA SER A 133 4.56 -12.66 8.78
C SER A 133 4.06 -14.04 9.22
N ASN A 134 4.47 -14.50 10.37
CA ASN A 134 4.10 -15.79 10.96
C ASN A 134 2.64 -15.80 11.48
N PHE A 135 1.65 -15.57 10.60
CA PHE A 135 0.23 -15.47 10.97
C PHE A 135 -0.43 -16.83 11.27
N ALA A 136 -0.09 -17.87 10.50
CA ALA A 136 -0.66 -19.19 10.69
C ALA A 136 -0.07 -19.87 11.94
N LYS A 137 -0.91 -20.54 12.76
CA LYS A 137 -0.46 -21.29 13.97
C LYS A 137 0.65 -22.29 13.65
N SER A 138 0.67 -22.88 12.45
CA SER A 138 1.74 -23.78 11.99
C SER A 138 3.11 -23.09 11.85
N THR A 139 3.15 -21.76 11.80
CA THR A 139 4.40 -20.97 11.73
C THR A 139 4.82 -20.39 13.08
N TRP A 140 4.11 -20.71 14.17
CA TRP A 140 4.44 -20.27 15.54
C TRP A 140 5.50 -21.15 16.17
N THR A 141 6.61 -21.31 15.46
CA THR A 141 7.83 -21.96 15.95
C THR A 141 9.04 -21.12 15.57
N LYS A 142 10.12 -21.25 16.36
CA LYS A 142 11.36 -20.51 16.10
C LYS A 142 11.95 -20.90 14.73
N GLU A 143 11.94 -22.19 14.42
CA GLU A 143 12.49 -22.75 13.18
C GLU A 143 11.75 -22.24 11.94
N ALA A 144 10.40 -22.23 11.96
CA ALA A 144 9.60 -21.73 10.87
C ALA A 144 9.80 -20.21 10.65
N SER A 145 9.92 -19.45 11.76
CA SER A 145 10.18 -18.02 11.71
C SER A 145 11.58 -17.69 11.16
N ILE A 146 12.60 -18.46 11.56
CA ILE A 146 13.96 -18.36 11.00
C ILE A 146 13.96 -18.68 9.50
N ALA A 147 13.27 -19.76 9.12
CA ALA A 147 13.16 -20.15 7.72
C ALA A 147 12.50 -19.04 6.87
N MET A 148 11.41 -18.44 7.39
CA MET A 148 10.74 -17.30 6.73
C MET A 148 11.68 -16.09 6.56
N TYR A 149 12.36 -15.69 7.63
CA TYR A 149 13.33 -14.57 7.59
C TYR A 149 14.45 -14.81 6.58
N ARG A 150 15.05 -16.00 6.58
CA ARG A 150 16.10 -16.38 5.62
C ARG A 150 15.58 -16.42 4.18
N ASN A 151 14.36 -16.92 3.99
CA ASN A 151 13.72 -16.94 2.67
C ASN A 151 13.46 -15.52 2.16
N SER A 152 13.04 -14.59 3.02
CA SER A 152 12.88 -13.18 2.63
C SER A 152 14.18 -12.57 2.10
N MET A 153 15.32 -12.81 2.74
CA MET A 153 16.61 -12.34 2.23
C MET A 153 16.96 -12.96 0.86
N LYS A 154 16.70 -14.25 0.69
CA LYS A 154 16.92 -14.97 -0.57
C LYS A 154 16.06 -14.41 -1.70
N GLU A 155 14.75 -14.26 -1.48
CA GLU A 155 13.81 -13.74 -2.47
C GLU A 155 14.10 -12.28 -2.83
N LEU A 156 14.49 -11.47 -1.84
CA LEU A 156 14.88 -10.08 -2.01
C LEU A 156 16.31 -9.89 -2.55
N LYS A 157 17.08 -10.99 -2.72
CA LYS A 157 18.46 -11.01 -3.24
C LYS A 157 19.39 -10.05 -2.47
N THR A 158 19.36 -10.11 -1.14
CA THR A 158 20.12 -9.23 -0.25
C THR A 158 20.67 -9.98 0.95
N ASP A 159 21.80 -9.53 1.47
CA ASP A 159 22.46 -10.09 2.67
C ASP A 159 22.05 -9.36 3.96
N TYR A 160 21.31 -8.28 3.85
CA TYR A 160 20.80 -7.49 4.98
C TYR A 160 19.47 -6.81 4.66
N ILE A 161 18.66 -6.58 5.69
CA ILE A 161 17.39 -5.88 5.62
C ILE A 161 17.56 -4.50 6.26
N ASP A 162 17.15 -3.44 5.57
CA ASP A 162 17.24 -2.08 6.12
C ASP A 162 16.19 -1.81 7.18
N TYR A 163 14.96 -2.31 6.98
CA TYR A 163 13.83 -2.13 7.90
C TYR A 163 13.08 -3.46 8.10
N MET A 164 13.25 -4.08 9.25
CA MET A 164 12.56 -5.34 9.59
C MET A 164 11.43 -5.08 10.57
N LEU A 165 10.25 -5.68 10.33
CA LEU A 165 9.08 -5.49 11.16
C LEU A 165 8.52 -6.82 11.71
N LEU A 166 8.06 -6.80 12.96
CA LEU A 166 7.04 -7.75 13.40
C LEU A 166 5.72 -7.38 12.71
N HIS A 167 5.11 -8.34 11.99
CA HIS A 167 3.98 -8.05 11.10
C HIS A 167 2.63 -8.10 11.80
N GLY A 168 1.86 -7.00 11.75
CA GLY A 168 0.47 -6.94 12.18
C GLY A 168 0.29 -7.34 13.64
N VAL A 169 1.09 -6.74 14.54
CA VAL A 169 0.92 -6.97 15.98
C VAL A 169 -0.43 -6.41 16.44
N GLY A 170 -1.12 -7.14 17.30
CA GLY A 170 -2.46 -6.76 17.77
C GLY A 170 -3.61 -7.27 16.91
N MET A 171 -3.36 -7.91 15.75
CA MET A 171 -4.41 -8.48 14.91
C MET A 171 -5.09 -9.68 15.54
N GLY A 172 -6.40 -9.81 15.29
CA GLY A 172 -7.25 -10.91 15.73
C GLY A 172 -7.90 -10.68 17.10
N GLU A 173 -8.82 -11.55 17.48
CA GLU A 173 -9.60 -11.46 18.73
C GLU A 173 -8.69 -11.63 19.97
N ASP A 174 -7.63 -12.44 19.86
CA ASP A 174 -6.67 -12.72 20.93
C ASP A 174 -5.39 -11.89 20.80
N GLY A 175 -5.48 -10.62 20.39
CA GLY A 175 -4.37 -9.77 19.98
C GLY A 175 -3.12 -9.87 20.86
N MET A 176 -3.24 -9.75 22.19
CA MET A 176 -2.11 -9.85 23.12
C MET A 176 -1.58 -11.29 23.26
N GLU A 177 -2.45 -12.28 23.35
CA GLU A 177 -2.05 -13.69 23.46
C GLU A 177 -1.37 -14.17 22.17
N ALA A 178 -2.00 -13.87 21.03
CA ALA A 178 -1.43 -14.16 19.72
C ALA A 178 -0.06 -13.49 19.55
N PHE A 179 0.10 -12.24 19.99
CA PHE A 179 1.39 -11.54 19.95
C PHE A 179 2.45 -12.26 20.79
N LYS A 180 2.14 -12.67 22.03
CA LYS A 180 3.07 -13.39 22.89
C LYS A 180 3.50 -14.72 22.26
N ASN A 181 2.55 -15.52 21.84
CA ASN A 181 2.80 -16.84 21.24
C ASN A 181 3.63 -16.75 19.96
N ARG A 182 3.37 -15.73 19.11
CA ARG A 182 4.05 -15.54 17.81
C ARG A 182 5.45 -14.97 17.93
N ASN A 183 5.73 -14.15 18.93
CA ASN A 183 6.91 -13.30 18.93
C ASN A 183 7.78 -13.43 20.18
N LEU A 184 7.19 -13.65 21.36
CA LEU A 184 7.92 -13.70 22.63
C LEU A 184 8.27 -15.14 23.04
N GLU A 185 7.26 -16.00 23.17
CA GLU A 185 7.44 -17.34 23.75
C GLU A 185 8.31 -18.26 22.87
N ILE A 186 8.28 -18.06 21.56
CA ILE A 186 9.13 -18.81 20.62
C ILE A 186 10.51 -18.14 20.39
N GLY A 187 10.84 -17.06 21.09
CA GLY A 187 12.15 -16.41 21.03
C GLY A 187 12.47 -15.73 19.69
N VAL A 188 11.44 -15.34 18.95
CA VAL A 188 11.61 -14.68 17.62
C VAL A 188 12.07 -13.24 17.76
N LEU A 189 11.55 -12.51 18.74
CA LEU A 189 11.97 -11.13 18.99
C LEU A 189 13.45 -11.07 19.37
N GLU A 190 13.91 -11.96 20.23
CA GLU A 190 15.31 -12.09 20.61
C GLU A 190 16.20 -12.38 19.40
N LEU A 191 15.75 -13.28 18.51
CA LEU A 191 16.44 -13.58 17.26
C LEU A 191 16.60 -12.32 16.40
N LEU A 192 15.53 -11.55 16.19
CA LEU A 192 15.60 -10.34 15.36
C LEU A 192 16.51 -9.25 15.99
N LEU A 193 16.53 -9.16 17.33
CA LEU A 193 17.47 -8.30 18.05
C LEU A 193 18.93 -8.77 17.88
N GLU A 194 19.18 -10.08 17.84
CA GLU A 194 20.51 -10.66 17.56
C GLU A 194 20.94 -10.37 16.12
N GLU A 195 20.05 -10.53 15.15
CA GLU A 195 20.30 -10.18 13.75
C GLU A 195 20.58 -8.66 13.57
N GLY A 196 19.92 -7.82 14.37
CA GLY A 196 20.21 -6.39 14.46
C GLY A 196 21.63 -6.09 14.97
N ARG A 197 22.02 -6.76 16.08
CA ARG A 197 23.40 -6.63 16.62
C ARG A 197 24.48 -7.15 15.65
N ALA A 198 24.13 -8.14 14.84
CA ALA A 198 25.01 -8.69 13.81
C ALA A 198 25.05 -7.84 12.52
N GLY A 199 24.27 -6.75 12.43
CA GLY A 199 24.23 -5.85 11.28
C GLY A 199 23.42 -6.37 10.08
N ARG A 200 22.76 -7.52 10.19
CA ARG A 200 21.89 -8.06 9.14
C ARG A 200 20.48 -7.46 9.14
N ILE A 201 20.08 -6.82 10.25
CA ILE A 201 18.91 -5.92 10.32
C ILE A 201 19.42 -4.56 10.77
N ARG A 202 19.20 -3.52 9.96
CA ARG A 202 19.68 -2.15 10.28
C ARG A 202 18.72 -1.39 11.20
N ASN A 203 17.41 -1.56 10.97
CA ASN A 203 16.37 -0.96 11.79
C ASN A 203 15.32 -2.02 12.09
N LEU A 204 14.96 -2.18 13.38
CA LEU A 204 13.93 -3.11 13.86
C LEU A 204 12.71 -2.33 14.34
N GLY A 205 11.52 -2.72 13.88
CA GLY A 205 10.26 -2.13 14.26
C GLY A 205 9.10 -3.12 14.22
N PHE A 206 7.90 -2.60 14.25
CA PHE A 206 6.68 -3.40 14.11
C PHE A 206 5.61 -2.63 13.33
N SER A 207 4.69 -3.36 12.67
CA SER A 207 3.46 -2.81 12.12
C SER A 207 2.30 -3.17 13.04
N TYR A 208 1.49 -2.17 13.39
CA TYR A 208 0.42 -2.32 14.35
C TYR A 208 -0.96 -2.32 13.67
N HIS A 209 -1.82 -3.25 14.10
CA HIS A 209 -3.25 -3.29 13.80
C HIS A 209 -4.02 -3.87 15.00
N GLY A 210 -5.16 -3.28 15.37
CA GLY A 210 -6.14 -3.88 16.27
C GLY A 210 -5.93 -3.59 17.77
N ASP A 211 -5.60 -4.61 18.58
CA ASP A 211 -5.58 -4.49 20.04
C ASP A 211 -4.54 -3.48 20.54
N ILE A 212 -5.04 -2.38 21.10
CA ILE A 212 -4.20 -1.29 21.64
C ILE A 212 -3.29 -1.75 22.78
N LYS A 213 -3.67 -2.77 23.53
CA LYS A 213 -2.84 -3.30 24.62
C LYS A 213 -1.49 -3.81 24.12
N VAL A 214 -1.44 -4.35 22.89
CA VAL A 214 -0.18 -4.79 22.27
C VAL A 214 0.71 -3.61 21.94
N PHE A 215 0.14 -2.56 21.36
CA PHE A 215 0.87 -1.32 21.05
C PHE A 215 1.45 -0.69 22.30
N ASP A 216 0.62 -0.48 23.34
CA ASP A 216 1.04 0.13 24.60
C ASP A 216 2.09 -0.73 25.32
N TYR A 217 1.93 -2.07 25.29
CA TYR A 217 2.94 -2.99 25.81
C TYR A 217 4.29 -2.83 25.12
N LEU A 218 4.31 -2.82 23.78
CA LEU A 218 5.55 -2.66 23.00
C LEU A 218 6.22 -1.32 23.25
N LEU A 219 5.45 -0.25 23.37
CA LEU A 219 5.98 1.07 23.72
C LEU A 219 6.48 1.13 25.16
N SER A 220 5.83 0.46 26.11
CA SER A 220 6.29 0.37 27.51
C SER A 220 7.65 -0.36 27.63
N LYS A 221 7.99 -1.17 26.62
CA LYS A 221 9.26 -1.90 26.53
C LYS A 221 10.28 -1.24 25.59
N HIS A 222 10.03 -0.01 25.18
CA HIS A 222 10.94 0.70 24.24
C HIS A 222 12.35 0.82 24.79
N ASP A 223 12.54 1.02 26.11
CA ASP A 223 13.86 1.08 26.72
C ASP A 223 14.65 -0.24 26.62
N VAL A 224 13.94 -1.37 26.46
CA VAL A 224 14.53 -2.70 26.29
C VAL A 224 14.74 -3.03 24.82
N TYR A 225 13.71 -2.90 24.00
CA TYR A 225 13.73 -3.32 22.60
C TYR A 225 14.31 -2.26 21.65
N LYS A 226 14.33 -0.97 22.05
CA LYS A 226 14.90 0.14 21.28
C LYS A 226 14.30 0.20 19.85
N TRP A 227 12.97 0.23 19.74
CA TRP A 227 12.30 0.32 18.44
C TRP A 227 12.83 1.47 17.63
N ASP A 228 13.34 1.18 16.44
CA ASP A 228 13.93 2.16 15.53
C ASP A 228 12.86 2.91 14.74
N PHE A 229 11.69 2.30 14.56
CA PHE A 229 10.53 2.87 13.89
C PHE A 229 9.28 2.04 14.18
N VAL A 230 8.10 2.60 13.91
CA VAL A 230 6.82 1.90 14.00
C VAL A 230 5.96 2.23 12.78
N GLN A 231 5.30 1.23 12.22
CA GLN A 231 4.38 1.39 11.10
C GLN A 231 2.93 1.37 11.61
N ILE A 232 2.20 2.48 11.35
CA ILE A 232 0.81 2.65 11.74
C ILE A 232 -0.08 3.04 10.57
N GLN A 233 -1.36 2.74 10.65
CA GLN A 233 -2.39 3.27 9.78
C GLN A 233 -2.65 4.72 10.18
N LEU A 234 -2.52 5.67 9.21
CA LEU A 234 -2.78 7.08 9.44
C LEU A 234 -3.24 7.77 8.16
N ASN A 235 -4.41 8.40 8.25
CA ASN A 235 -5.01 9.27 7.25
C ASN A 235 -6.00 10.21 7.94
N TYR A 236 -6.56 11.18 7.23
CA TYR A 236 -7.42 12.21 7.84
C TYR A 236 -8.77 11.66 8.35
N LEU A 237 -9.23 10.50 7.87
CA LEU A 237 -10.46 9.86 8.38
C LEU A 237 -10.16 9.07 9.66
N ASP A 238 -9.11 8.24 9.68
CA ASP A 238 -8.73 7.46 10.85
C ASP A 238 -8.10 8.32 11.96
N TRP A 239 -7.76 9.56 11.67
CA TRP A 239 -7.17 10.47 12.65
C TRP A 239 -8.00 10.52 13.93
N THR A 240 -9.30 10.78 13.80
CA THR A 240 -10.25 10.88 14.90
C THR A 240 -11.40 9.88 14.86
N HIS A 241 -11.64 9.21 13.72
CA HIS A 241 -12.83 8.36 13.52
C HIS A 241 -12.53 6.86 13.42
N ALA A 242 -11.26 6.40 13.52
CA ALA A 242 -10.94 4.99 13.37
C ALA A 242 -11.75 4.09 14.32
N LYS A 243 -11.87 4.48 15.58
CA LYS A 243 -12.65 3.75 16.59
C LYS A 243 -14.16 3.76 16.33
N GLN A 244 -14.68 4.82 15.72
CA GLN A 244 -16.11 4.89 15.34
C GLN A 244 -16.44 4.01 14.15
N ILE A 245 -15.48 3.91 13.19
CA ILE A 245 -15.61 3.04 12.03
C ILE A 245 -15.55 1.58 12.45
N MET A 246 -14.67 1.26 13.41
CA MET A 246 -14.45 -0.09 13.90
C MET A 246 -14.02 -0.06 15.37
N ALA A 247 -14.80 -0.68 16.24
CA ALA A 247 -14.68 -0.56 17.70
C ALA A 247 -13.31 -0.95 18.28
N PHE A 248 -12.57 -1.87 17.63
CA PHE A 248 -11.24 -2.26 18.07
C PHE A 248 -10.08 -1.52 17.39
N ASN A 249 -10.37 -0.65 16.41
CA ASN A 249 -9.34 0.24 15.87
C ASN A 249 -9.07 1.39 16.86
N THR A 250 -7.86 1.92 16.78
CA THR A 250 -7.44 3.08 17.59
C THR A 250 -7.25 4.27 16.67
N ASN A 251 -7.73 5.44 17.10
CA ASN A 251 -7.53 6.69 16.37
C ASN A 251 -6.06 6.97 16.15
N ALA A 252 -5.71 7.37 14.94
CA ALA A 252 -4.32 7.60 14.54
C ALA A 252 -3.67 8.75 15.32
N GLU A 253 -4.45 9.72 15.82
CA GLU A 253 -4.00 10.78 16.71
C GLU A 253 -3.33 10.21 17.97
N TYR A 254 -3.94 9.22 18.62
CA TYR A 254 -3.35 8.57 19.80
C TYR A 254 -2.06 7.85 19.43
N LEU A 255 -2.09 7.03 18.37
CA LEU A 255 -0.94 6.23 17.95
C LEU A 255 0.25 7.11 17.61
N TYR A 256 0.03 8.13 16.78
CA TYR A 256 1.06 9.08 16.40
C TYR A 256 1.58 9.87 17.60
N GLY A 257 0.69 10.38 18.46
CA GLY A 257 1.06 11.15 19.64
C GLY A 257 1.95 10.36 20.62
N GLU A 258 1.68 9.06 20.82
CA GLU A 258 2.51 8.21 21.68
C GLU A 258 3.90 7.93 21.09
N LEU A 259 4.01 7.83 19.74
CA LEU A 259 5.28 7.69 19.03
C LEU A 259 6.08 8.98 19.04
N GLU A 260 5.43 10.13 18.80
CA GLU A 260 6.04 11.46 18.83
C GLU A 260 6.63 11.79 20.21
N LYS A 261 5.89 11.53 21.31
CA LYS A 261 6.39 11.70 22.69
C LYS A 261 7.69 10.95 22.94
N ARG A 262 7.87 9.79 22.30
CA ARG A 262 9.06 8.94 22.43
C ARG A 262 10.10 9.19 21.34
N LYS A 263 9.82 10.10 20.41
CA LYS A 263 10.65 10.41 19.24
C LYS A 263 10.95 9.20 18.37
N ILE A 264 9.98 8.27 18.28
CA ILE A 264 10.10 7.08 17.44
C ILE A 264 9.62 7.45 16.02
N PRO A 265 10.45 7.25 14.98
CA PRO A 265 10.05 7.47 13.60
C PRO A 265 8.84 6.64 13.18
N VAL A 266 7.97 7.24 12.37
CA VAL A 266 6.71 6.64 11.95
C VAL A 266 6.71 6.36 10.45
N VAL A 267 6.40 5.14 10.08
CA VAL A 267 6.09 4.75 8.70
C VAL A 267 4.57 4.68 8.56
N ILE A 268 4.01 5.34 7.56
CA ILE A 268 2.57 5.38 7.39
C ILE A 268 2.12 4.33 6.38
N MET A 269 1.18 3.48 6.80
CA MET A 269 0.41 2.61 5.91
C MET A 269 -1.04 3.11 5.78
N GLU A 270 -1.76 2.68 4.76
CA GLU A 270 -3.16 3.03 4.47
C GLU A 270 -3.45 4.54 4.40
N PRO A 271 -2.58 5.37 3.78
CA PRO A 271 -2.84 6.79 3.66
C PRO A 271 -4.11 7.10 2.85
N LEU A 272 -4.54 6.17 1.99
CA LEU A 272 -5.76 6.27 1.17
C LEU A 272 -6.86 5.28 1.59
N LEU A 273 -6.72 4.52 2.70
CA LEU A 273 -7.69 3.48 3.08
C LEU A 273 -8.05 2.54 1.91
N GLY A 274 -7.03 1.95 1.26
CA GLY A 274 -7.23 1.07 0.12
C GLY A 274 -7.77 1.75 -1.13
N GLY A 275 -7.76 3.08 -1.20
CA GLY A 275 -8.29 3.90 -2.28
C GLY A 275 -9.59 4.64 -1.94
N ARG A 276 -10.20 4.41 -0.78
CA ARG A 276 -11.43 5.11 -0.36
C ARG A 276 -11.26 6.63 -0.34
N LEU A 277 -10.12 7.13 0.09
CA LEU A 277 -9.82 8.56 0.13
C LEU A 277 -9.39 9.16 -1.23
N SER A 278 -9.28 8.35 -2.27
CA SER A 278 -9.16 8.83 -3.66
C SER A 278 -10.51 8.89 -4.38
N SER A 279 -11.53 8.22 -3.82
CA SER A 279 -12.90 8.13 -4.37
C SER A 279 -13.93 8.49 -3.29
N ILE A 280 -13.89 9.74 -2.84
CA ILE A 280 -14.78 10.30 -1.82
C ILE A 280 -16.15 10.64 -2.39
N PRO A 281 -17.18 10.96 -1.54
CA PRO A 281 -18.49 11.34 -2.01
C PRO A 281 -18.47 12.52 -3.00
N HIS A 282 -19.21 12.41 -4.08
CA HIS A 282 -19.23 13.40 -5.18
C HIS A 282 -19.60 14.80 -4.71
N THR A 283 -20.39 14.90 -3.65
CA THR A 283 -20.82 16.19 -3.09
C THR A 283 -19.69 16.94 -2.40
N ILE A 284 -18.64 16.23 -1.98
CA ILE A 284 -17.47 16.79 -1.29
C ILE A 284 -16.35 17.17 -2.28
N VAL A 285 -16.22 16.46 -3.40
CA VAL A 285 -15.16 16.69 -4.41
C VAL A 285 -15.02 18.15 -4.84
N PRO A 286 -16.11 18.93 -5.08
CA PRO A 286 -16.00 20.33 -5.51
C PRO A 286 -15.19 21.21 -4.55
N GLU A 287 -15.26 20.97 -3.23
CA GLU A 287 -14.50 21.75 -2.25
C GLU A 287 -12.99 21.56 -2.39
N PHE A 288 -12.55 20.34 -2.69
CA PHE A 288 -11.15 20.04 -2.99
C PHE A 288 -10.69 20.75 -4.27
N LYS A 289 -11.52 20.68 -5.31
CA LYS A 289 -11.24 21.30 -6.62
C LYS A 289 -11.27 22.82 -6.59
N GLN A 290 -12.07 23.42 -5.73
CA GLN A 290 -12.05 24.86 -5.53
C GLN A 290 -10.73 25.35 -4.89
N ARG A 291 -10.14 24.55 -4.00
CA ARG A 291 -8.86 24.87 -3.34
C ARG A 291 -7.65 24.63 -4.26
N GLU A 292 -7.60 23.48 -4.88
CA GLU A 292 -6.50 23.09 -5.79
C GLU A 292 -7.08 22.34 -7.02
N PRO A 293 -7.47 23.08 -8.09
CA PRO A 293 -8.14 22.52 -9.27
C PRO A 293 -7.35 21.40 -9.96
N ASP A 294 -6.02 21.56 -10.02
CA ASP A 294 -5.11 20.68 -10.77
C ASP A 294 -4.57 19.52 -9.95
N ARG A 295 -4.91 19.44 -8.66
CA ARG A 295 -4.48 18.35 -7.76
C ARG A 295 -5.55 17.27 -7.66
N SER A 296 -5.11 16.01 -7.53
CA SER A 296 -6.00 14.90 -7.25
C SER A 296 -6.58 15.00 -5.82
N VAL A 297 -7.74 14.41 -5.59
CA VAL A 297 -8.29 14.27 -4.22
C VAL A 297 -7.33 13.44 -3.35
N ALA A 298 -6.69 12.41 -3.94
CA ALA A 298 -5.71 11.56 -3.25
C ALA A 298 -4.52 12.35 -2.70
N SER A 299 -4.06 13.39 -3.42
CA SER A 299 -2.92 14.22 -3.01
C SER A 299 -3.12 14.88 -1.64
N TRP A 300 -4.34 15.22 -1.26
CA TRP A 300 -4.67 15.79 0.04
C TRP A 300 -4.45 14.81 1.18
N ALA A 301 -4.86 13.54 1.00
CA ALA A 301 -4.61 12.49 2.00
C ALA A 301 -3.10 12.17 2.13
N PHE A 302 -2.36 12.18 1.02
CA PHE A 302 -0.91 12.05 1.05
C PHE A 302 -0.24 13.23 1.75
N ARG A 303 -0.66 14.47 1.46
CA ARG A 303 -0.16 15.66 2.14
C ARG A 303 -0.47 15.62 3.63
N PHE A 304 -1.69 15.18 4.02
CA PHE A 304 -2.04 14.98 5.42
C PHE A 304 -1.03 14.06 6.11
N ALA A 305 -0.86 12.84 5.60
CA ALA A 305 0.05 11.87 6.18
C ALA A 305 1.52 12.36 6.21
N GLY A 306 1.96 13.07 5.16
CA GLY A 306 3.32 13.59 5.05
C GLY A 306 3.60 14.84 5.88
N SER A 307 2.58 15.53 6.41
CA SER A 307 2.76 16.80 7.14
C SER A 307 3.21 16.63 8.59
N PHE A 308 3.22 15.43 9.13
CA PHE A 308 3.64 15.18 10.50
C PHE A 308 5.17 15.07 10.62
N PRO A 309 5.80 15.75 11.61
CA PRO A 309 7.27 15.85 11.72
C PRO A 309 8.01 14.53 11.90
N TYR A 310 7.44 13.56 12.64
CA TYR A 310 8.06 12.26 12.91
C TYR A 310 7.75 11.20 11.85
N VAL A 311 6.98 11.54 10.81
CA VAL A 311 6.75 10.64 9.68
C VAL A 311 8.01 10.55 8.84
N LEU A 312 8.58 9.35 8.77
CA LEU A 312 9.77 9.02 7.98
C LEU A 312 9.42 8.80 6.50
N THR A 313 8.35 8.04 6.25
CA THR A 313 7.87 7.75 4.89
C THR A 313 6.38 7.38 4.90
N VAL A 314 5.70 7.65 3.79
CA VAL A 314 4.28 7.35 3.57
C VAL A 314 4.17 6.34 2.44
N LEU A 315 3.67 5.14 2.75
CA LEU A 315 3.60 4.03 1.80
C LEU A 315 2.43 4.20 0.84
N SER A 316 2.68 4.05 -0.44
CA SER A 316 1.66 4.00 -1.48
C SER A 316 1.79 2.75 -2.34
N GLY A 317 0.69 2.01 -2.49
CA GLY A 317 0.58 0.89 -3.44
C GLY A 317 0.23 1.40 -4.83
N MET A 318 1.22 1.59 -5.68
CA MET A 318 1.07 2.16 -7.02
C MET A 318 1.05 1.04 -8.07
N VAL A 319 -0.13 0.75 -8.61
CA VAL A 319 -0.35 -0.35 -9.59
C VAL A 319 -0.15 0.13 -11.03
N LYS A 320 -0.25 1.46 -11.27
CA LYS A 320 -0.15 2.10 -12.58
C LYS A 320 0.84 3.24 -12.53
N MET A 321 1.40 3.58 -13.69
CA MET A 321 2.34 4.69 -13.83
C MET A 321 1.69 6.03 -13.44
N GLU A 322 0.40 6.22 -13.74
CA GLU A 322 -0.34 7.44 -13.38
C GLU A 322 -0.43 7.62 -11.85
N HIS A 323 -0.56 6.53 -11.08
CA HIS A 323 -0.53 6.61 -9.62
C HIS A 323 0.84 7.09 -9.11
N LEU A 324 1.92 6.55 -9.69
CA LEU A 324 3.28 6.96 -9.33
C LEU A 324 3.52 8.44 -9.69
N GLN A 325 3.11 8.87 -10.87
CA GLN A 325 3.29 10.25 -11.34
C GLN A 325 2.52 11.25 -10.45
N ASP A 326 1.28 10.96 -10.06
CA ASP A 326 0.48 11.80 -9.17
C ASP A 326 1.13 11.92 -7.77
N ASN A 327 1.62 10.81 -7.25
CA ASN A 327 2.31 10.79 -5.96
C ASN A 327 3.67 11.50 -6.01
N LEU A 328 4.43 11.35 -7.09
CA LEU A 328 5.66 12.11 -7.32
C LEU A 328 5.36 13.61 -7.37
N LYS A 329 4.31 14.03 -8.08
CA LYS A 329 3.87 15.43 -8.12
C LYS A 329 3.50 15.96 -6.72
N THR A 330 2.96 15.11 -5.87
CA THR A 330 2.56 15.47 -4.50
C THR A 330 3.75 15.67 -3.57
N TYR A 331 4.82 14.87 -3.74
CA TYR A 331 5.94 14.82 -2.81
C TYR A 331 7.26 15.41 -3.34
N SER A 332 7.24 16.01 -4.54
CA SER A 332 8.45 16.56 -5.18
C SER A 332 8.32 18.04 -5.56
N PRO A 333 8.35 18.99 -4.62
CA PRO A 333 8.44 18.80 -3.16
C PRO A 333 7.08 18.66 -2.46
N LEU A 334 7.05 18.08 -1.26
CA LEU A 334 5.89 18.09 -0.39
C LEU A 334 5.55 19.53 0.03
N LYS A 335 4.34 19.97 -0.27
CA LYS A 335 3.73 21.15 0.33
C LYS A 335 3.00 20.71 1.60
N MET A 336 3.56 20.99 2.77
CA MET A 336 2.92 20.68 4.04
C MET A 336 1.59 21.38 4.16
N LEU A 337 0.63 20.75 4.84
CA LEU A 337 -0.68 21.36 5.10
C LEU A 337 -0.55 22.54 6.07
N THR A 338 -1.30 23.60 5.79
CA THR A 338 -1.56 24.68 6.75
C THR A 338 -2.57 24.25 7.80
N ARG A 339 -2.70 24.99 8.89
CA ARG A 339 -3.72 24.72 9.91
C ARG A 339 -5.15 24.75 9.32
N GLU A 340 -5.44 25.70 8.43
CA GLU A 340 -6.73 25.78 7.74
C GLU A 340 -7.01 24.54 6.87
N GLU A 341 -5.97 24.02 6.19
CA GLU A 341 -6.09 22.80 5.39
C GLU A 341 -6.30 21.55 6.26
N PHE A 342 -5.67 21.48 7.44
CA PHE A 342 -5.96 20.44 8.43
C PHE A 342 -7.42 20.50 8.89
N ASP A 343 -7.88 21.70 9.32
CA ASP A 343 -9.26 21.90 9.76
C ASP A 343 -10.28 21.58 8.65
N PHE A 344 -9.93 21.85 7.38
CA PHE A 344 -10.73 21.45 6.23
C PHE A 344 -10.84 19.94 6.11
N LEU A 345 -9.75 19.19 6.25
CA LEU A 345 -9.77 17.73 6.16
C LEU A 345 -10.48 17.08 7.36
N GLU A 346 -10.38 17.65 8.56
CA GLU A 346 -11.16 17.20 9.72
C GLU A 346 -12.67 17.33 9.46
N ARG A 347 -13.13 18.50 8.98
CA ARG A 347 -14.55 18.68 8.59
C ARG A 347 -14.97 17.76 7.46
N THR A 348 -14.06 17.47 6.52
CA THR A 348 -14.30 16.51 5.44
C THR A 348 -14.49 15.10 6.01
N ALA A 349 -13.70 14.70 6.99
CA ALA A 349 -13.86 13.42 7.67
C ALA A 349 -15.22 13.32 8.36
N ASP A 350 -15.63 14.36 9.11
CA ASP A 350 -16.96 14.44 9.74
C ASP A 350 -18.10 14.31 8.71
N GLU A 351 -17.95 14.96 7.55
CA GLU A 351 -18.95 14.87 6.48
C GLU A 351 -18.99 13.46 5.86
N MET A 352 -17.82 12.83 5.65
CA MET A 352 -17.74 11.47 5.14
C MET A 352 -18.38 10.44 6.09
N MET A 353 -18.33 10.66 7.40
CA MET A 353 -18.97 9.79 8.40
C MET A 353 -20.49 9.76 8.31
N LYS A 354 -21.11 10.73 7.64
CA LYS A 354 -22.56 10.74 7.37
C LYS A 354 -22.99 9.80 6.25
N PHE A 355 -22.02 9.27 5.45
CA PHE A 355 -22.29 8.33 4.38
C PHE A 355 -22.20 6.90 4.91
N ASN A 356 -23.24 6.10 4.67
CA ASN A 356 -23.30 4.69 5.13
C ASN A 356 -22.43 3.77 4.24
N THR A 357 -21.12 3.98 4.25
CA THR A 357 -20.15 3.16 3.52
C THR A 357 -19.59 2.04 4.40
N ILE A 358 -19.25 0.91 3.78
CA ILE A 358 -18.61 -0.23 4.45
C ILE A 358 -17.11 0.04 4.52
N PRO A 359 -16.42 -0.18 5.66
CA PRO A 359 -15.01 0.17 5.84
C PRO A 359 -14.02 -0.81 5.14
N CYS A 360 -14.39 -1.37 4.00
CA CYS A 360 -13.51 -2.23 3.22
C CYS A 360 -12.37 -1.41 2.57
N ASN A 361 -11.12 -1.80 2.81
CA ASN A 361 -9.93 -1.20 2.22
C ASN A 361 -9.30 -2.06 1.10
N ASP A 362 -10.05 -3.03 0.55
CA ASP A 362 -9.60 -3.93 -0.51
C ASP A 362 -8.30 -4.67 -0.19
N CYS A 363 -8.10 -5.05 1.06
CA CYS A 363 -6.90 -5.78 1.47
C CYS A 363 -6.86 -7.24 0.99
N LYS A 364 -8.00 -7.81 0.61
CA LYS A 364 -8.16 -9.18 0.06
C LYS A 364 -7.71 -10.32 0.99
N TYR A 365 -7.51 -10.06 2.28
CA TYR A 365 -7.18 -11.14 3.23
C TYR A 365 -8.34 -12.13 3.45
N CYS A 366 -9.59 -11.71 3.14
CA CYS A 366 -10.76 -12.58 3.11
C CYS A 366 -10.82 -13.49 1.87
N MET A 367 -9.86 -13.39 0.95
CA MET A 367 -9.82 -14.18 -0.28
C MET A 367 -8.76 -15.29 -0.22
N PRO A 368 -8.96 -16.45 -0.87
CA PRO A 368 -10.14 -16.80 -1.68
C PRO A 368 -11.35 -17.18 -0.81
N CYS A 369 -12.54 -16.77 -1.22
CA CYS A 369 -13.77 -17.29 -0.64
C CYS A 369 -14.02 -18.74 -1.13
N PRO A 370 -14.34 -19.73 -0.24
CA PRO A 370 -14.58 -21.11 -0.66
C PRO A 370 -15.78 -21.26 -1.61
N TYR A 371 -16.67 -20.28 -1.64
CA TYR A 371 -17.81 -20.22 -2.56
C TYR A 371 -17.58 -19.27 -3.74
N SER A 372 -16.32 -18.93 -4.02
CA SER A 372 -15.88 -18.12 -5.16
C SER A 372 -16.37 -16.66 -5.19
N LEU A 373 -16.92 -16.11 -4.10
CA LEU A 373 -17.32 -14.70 -4.06
C LEU A 373 -16.12 -13.79 -4.22
N ASP A 374 -16.32 -12.65 -4.90
CA ASP A 374 -15.41 -11.53 -4.87
C ASP A 374 -15.84 -10.52 -3.80
N ILE A 375 -15.57 -10.87 -2.54
CA ILE A 375 -16.02 -10.10 -1.38
C ILE A 375 -15.62 -8.62 -1.48
N PRO A 376 -14.34 -8.26 -1.74
CA PRO A 376 -13.96 -6.86 -1.88
C PRO A 376 -14.67 -6.14 -3.02
N ALA A 377 -14.79 -6.75 -4.21
CA ALA A 377 -15.44 -6.12 -5.34
C ALA A 377 -16.92 -5.81 -5.07
N ILE A 378 -17.62 -6.71 -4.34
CA ILE A 378 -19.01 -6.50 -3.89
C ILE A 378 -19.11 -5.26 -3.00
N LEU A 379 -18.26 -5.18 -1.97
CA LEU A 379 -18.25 -4.09 -1.00
C LEU A 379 -17.83 -2.74 -1.62
N LEU A 380 -16.83 -2.77 -2.51
CA LEU A 380 -16.37 -1.57 -3.23
C LEU A 380 -17.44 -1.05 -4.20
N HIS A 381 -18.19 -1.94 -4.88
CA HIS A 381 -19.30 -1.52 -5.71
C HIS A 381 -20.39 -0.82 -4.88
N TYR A 382 -20.75 -1.40 -3.73
CA TYR A 382 -21.71 -0.77 -2.81
C TYR A 382 -21.23 0.63 -2.39
N ASN A 383 -19.99 0.76 -1.92
CA ASN A 383 -19.42 2.04 -1.50
C ASN A 383 -19.41 3.08 -2.63
N LYS A 384 -19.07 2.65 -3.84
CA LYS A 384 -19.15 3.50 -5.03
C LYS A 384 -20.57 4.04 -5.23
N CYS A 385 -21.58 3.17 -5.17
CA CYS A 385 -22.97 3.58 -5.34
C CYS A 385 -23.46 4.52 -4.24
N ILE A 386 -23.02 4.34 -3.00
CA ILE A 386 -23.30 5.28 -1.90
C ILE A 386 -22.66 6.65 -2.20
N ASN A 387 -21.37 6.68 -2.57
CA ASN A 387 -20.66 7.92 -2.86
C ASN A 387 -21.23 8.67 -4.07
N GLU A 388 -21.73 7.95 -5.08
CA GLU A 388 -22.34 8.50 -6.29
C GLU A 388 -23.85 8.78 -6.15
N ARG A 389 -24.46 8.48 -4.99
CA ARG A 389 -25.92 8.53 -4.76
C ARG A 389 -26.72 7.73 -5.78
N THR A 390 -26.20 6.57 -6.18
CA THR A 390 -26.84 5.62 -7.09
C THR A 390 -27.30 4.33 -6.40
N ALA A 391 -27.18 4.24 -5.09
CA ALA A 391 -27.81 3.17 -4.30
C ALA A 391 -29.32 3.44 -4.18
N PRO A 392 -30.19 2.44 -4.46
CA PRO A 392 -31.62 2.59 -4.26
C PRO A 392 -31.93 2.50 -2.76
N GLU A 393 -32.51 3.54 -2.18
CA GLU A 393 -32.82 3.61 -0.75
C GLU A 393 -34.27 3.18 -0.46
N SER A 394 -35.23 3.71 -1.21
CA SER A 394 -36.66 3.44 -1.03
C SER A 394 -37.38 3.32 -2.35
N ASN A 395 -38.35 2.40 -2.45
CA ASN A 395 -39.16 2.22 -3.64
C ASN A 395 -40.20 3.35 -3.87
N VAL A 396 -40.34 4.24 -2.90
CA VAL A 396 -41.21 5.43 -3.01
C VAL A 396 -40.42 6.67 -3.47
N ASP A 397 -39.09 6.58 -3.57
CA ASP A 397 -38.28 7.68 -4.04
C ASP A 397 -38.48 7.95 -5.53
N GLU A 398 -38.58 9.21 -5.91
CA GLU A 398 -38.75 9.63 -7.31
C GLU A 398 -37.66 9.04 -8.24
N ASN A 399 -36.44 8.92 -7.75
CA ASN A 399 -35.28 8.42 -8.50
C ASN A 399 -35.05 6.91 -8.34
N TYR A 400 -35.91 6.16 -7.63
CA TYR A 400 -35.69 4.75 -7.30
C TYR A 400 -35.37 3.87 -8.51
N LEU A 401 -36.18 3.93 -9.57
CA LEU A 401 -35.97 3.10 -10.75
C LEU A 401 -34.64 3.38 -11.45
N LYS A 402 -34.23 4.66 -11.49
CA LYS A 402 -32.95 5.08 -12.08
C LYS A 402 -31.79 4.59 -11.24
N ALA A 403 -31.83 4.79 -9.92
CA ALA A 403 -30.81 4.33 -8.96
C ALA A 403 -30.70 2.81 -8.98
N ARG A 404 -31.81 2.08 -8.90
CA ARG A 404 -31.85 0.62 -8.97
C ARG A 404 -31.22 0.09 -10.27
N ARG A 405 -31.53 0.70 -11.42
CA ARG A 405 -30.94 0.31 -12.70
C ARG A 405 -29.44 0.56 -12.72
N ALA A 406 -28.98 1.71 -12.26
CA ALA A 406 -27.56 2.07 -12.21
C ALA A 406 -26.80 1.10 -11.30
N PHE A 407 -27.36 0.80 -10.12
CA PHE A 407 -26.80 -0.16 -9.17
C PHE A 407 -26.62 -1.54 -9.79
N LEU A 408 -27.70 -2.12 -10.36
CA LEU A 408 -27.67 -3.48 -10.89
C LEU A 408 -26.78 -3.62 -12.12
N VAL A 409 -26.81 -2.67 -13.06
CA VAL A 409 -25.93 -2.67 -14.24
C VAL A 409 -24.47 -2.50 -13.82
N GLY A 410 -24.20 -1.61 -12.87
CA GLY A 410 -22.86 -1.43 -12.30
C GLY A 410 -22.37 -2.68 -11.59
N TYR A 411 -23.24 -3.35 -10.84
CA TYR A 411 -22.92 -4.59 -10.13
C TYR A 411 -22.51 -5.71 -11.09
N ASP A 412 -23.31 -5.96 -12.14
CA ASP A 412 -23.00 -6.96 -13.16
C ASP A 412 -21.69 -6.68 -13.92
N ARG A 413 -21.29 -5.39 -14.06
CA ARG A 413 -20.03 -4.99 -14.67
C ARG A 413 -18.83 -5.13 -13.73
N SER A 414 -19.03 -4.87 -12.44
CA SER A 414 -17.97 -4.86 -11.42
C SER A 414 -17.70 -6.24 -10.85
N VAL A 415 -18.74 -7.12 -10.76
CA VAL A 415 -18.65 -8.43 -10.13
C VAL A 415 -19.26 -9.48 -11.05
N PRO A 416 -18.46 -10.42 -11.59
CA PRO A 416 -18.98 -11.51 -12.42
C PRO A 416 -20.10 -12.29 -11.72
N LYS A 417 -21.13 -12.71 -12.44
CA LYS A 417 -22.35 -13.32 -11.86
C LYS A 417 -22.08 -14.48 -10.90
N LEU A 418 -21.13 -15.35 -11.22
CA LEU A 418 -20.75 -16.49 -10.37
C LEU A 418 -19.96 -16.09 -9.13
N ARG A 419 -19.62 -14.81 -8.98
CA ARG A 419 -18.84 -14.25 -7.85
C ARG A 419 -19.63 -13.24 -7.03
N GLN A 420 -20.92 -13.10 -7.29
CA GLN A 420 -21.81 -12.13 -6.63
C GLN A 420 -22.30 -12.61 -5.26
N ALA A 421 -22.82 -11.70 -4.45
CA ALA A 421 -23.26 -11.93 -3.07
C ALA A 421 -24.36 -13.01 -2.94
N SER A 422 -25.15 -13.26 -4.00
CA SER A 422 -26.17 -14.31 -4.02
C SER A 422 -25.62 -15.73 -3.81
N GLN A 423 -24.31 -15.93 -3.99
CA GLN A 423 -23.64 -17.21 -3.74
C GLN A 423 -23.17 -17.37 -2.28
N CYS A 424 -23.37 -16.36 -1.43
CA CYS A 424 -22.94 -16.41 -0.03
C CYS A 424 -23.82 -17.37 0.79
N THR A 425 -23.18 -18.31 1.50
CA THR A 425 -23.84 -19.27 2.38
C THR A 425 -23.87 -18.83 3.84
N GLY A 426 -23.23 -17.69 4.19
CA GLY A 426 -23.11 -17.22 5.57
C GLY A 426 -22.14 -18.05 6.42
N CYS A 427 -21.15 -18.72 5.83
CA CYS A 427 -20.20 -19.59 6.56
C CYS A 427 -19.22 -18.86 7.48
N ASP A 428 -19.14 -17.54 7.41
CA ASP A 428 -18.32 -16.61 8.22
C ASP A 428 -16.80 -16.84 8.19
N GLN A 429 -16.29 -17.64 7.25
CA GLN A 429 -14.83 -17.92 7.15
C GLN A 429 -14.01 -16.70 6.74
N CYS A 430 -14.61 -15.68 6.15
CA CYS A 430 -13.93 -14.46 5.72
C CYS A 430 -13.65 -13.48 6.89
N ARG A 431 -14.50 -13.46 7.91
CA ARG A 431 -14.46 -12.48 9.00
C ARG A 431 -13.18 -12.54 9.84
N PRO A 432 -12.69 -13.72 10.30
CA PRO A 432 -11.47 -13.78 11.10
C PRO A 432 -10.22 -13.26 10.38
N HIS A 433 -10.25 -13.20 9.04
CA HIS A 433 -9.14 -12.70 8.23
C HIS A 433 -9.22 -11.19 7.94
N CYS A 434 -10.33 -10.55 8.31
CA CYS A 434 -10.55 -9.14 7.99
C CYS A 434 -9.89 -8.21 9.02
N PRO A 435 -8.85 -7.43 8.64
CA PRO A 435 -8.24 -6.48 9.57
C PRO A 435 -9.16 -5.28 9.88
N GLN A 436 -10.25 -5.12 9.11
CA GLN A 436 -11.28 -4.12 9.36
C GLN A 436 -12.49 -4.68 10.11
N GLY A 437 -12.52 -6.00 10.41
CA GLY A 437 -13.57 -6.67 11.19
C GLY A 437 -14.97 -6.63 10.57
N ILE A 438 -15.05 -6.50 9.25
CA ILE A 438 -16.32 -6.49 8.51
C ILE A 438 -16.95 -7.87 8.52
#